data_2b39e79cc0178e6d86f4346440ba60ce
#
_entry.id   2b39e79cc0178e6d86f4346440ba60ce
#
_cell.length_a   1.000
_cell.length_b   1.000
_cell.length_c   1.000
_cell.angle_alpha   90.00
_cell.angle_beta   90.00
_cell.angle_gamma   90.00
#
_symmetry.space_group_name_H-M   'P 1'
#
loop_
_entity.id
_entity.type
_entity.pdbx_description
1 polymer ?
#
loop_
_entity_poly.entity_id
_entity_poly.type
_entity_poly.pdbx_seq_one_letter_code
_entity_poly.pdbx_strand_id
1 'polypeptide(L)'
;DVDECALGSHNCSAAETCYNIQGSFRCLSFECPSNYRKVSDMRCERIGCFSYLDCQNTPVRITYYQLNFQTNIVVPAHIFRIGPSPAYAGDSIVLXXXXXLTITQGNEESYFSTRRLNAYTGIVYLQRQVKEPKDFLLDVEMKLWRQGTYTTFLAKIYIFITAHAY
;
A
#
# COMPACT_ATOMS: atom_id res chain seq x y z
N ASP A 1 -14.50 0.50 -22.78
CA ASP A 1 -13.96 -0.62 -22.05
C ASP A 1 -15.06 -1.38 -21.35
N VAL A 2 -14.96 -2.70 -21.31
CA VAL A 2 -15.99 -3.54 -20.72
C VAL A 2 -15.85 -3.52 -19.20
N ASP A 3 -16.99 -3.37 -18.52
CA ASP A 3 -17.02 -3.41 -17.05
C ASP A 3 -17.33 -4.85 -16.63
N GLU A 4 -16.30 -5.67 -16.59
CA GLU A 4 -16.49 -7.08 -16.27
C GLU A 4 -17.04 -7.26 -14.85
N CYS A 5 -16.65 -6.38 -13.93
CA CYS A 5 -17.13 -6.51 -12.56
C CYS A 5 -18.61 -6.25 -12.45
N ALA A 6 -19.11 -5.21 -13.12
CA ALA A 6 -20.53 -4.90 -13.06
C ALA A 6 -21.36 -5.92 -13.82
N LEU A 7 -20.84 -6.43 -14.92
CA LEU A 7 -21.59 -7.38 -15.76
C LEU A 7 -21.55 -8.80 -15.22
N GLY A 8 -20.71 -9.07 -14.23
CA GLY A 8 -20.56 -10.42 -13.75
C GLY A 8 -19.74 -11.33 -14.64
N SER A 9 -19.09 -10.79 -15.66
CA SER A 9 -18.26 -11.60 -16.55
C SER A 9 -16.85 -11.70 -16.01
N HIS A 10 -16.75 -12.20 -14.77
CA HIS A 10 -15.49 -12.42 -14.10
C HIS A 10 -15.56 -13.75 -13.38
N ASN A 11 -14.40 -14.23 -12.96
CA ASN A 11 -14.33 -15.50 -12.24
C ASN A 11 -13.88 -15.34 -10.81
N CYS A 12 -14.12 -14.18 -10.21
CA CYS A 12 -13.77 -13.97 -8.82
C CYS A 12 -14.66 -14.81 -7.92
N SER A 13 -14.06 -15.36 -6.87
CA SER A 13 -14.81 -16.13 -5.90
C SER A 13 -15.59 -15.20 -4.99
N ALA A 14 -16.45 -15.80 -4.15
CA ALA A 14 -17.24 -15.00 -3.21
C ALA A 14 -16.37 -14.26 -2.21
N ALA A 15 -15.19 -14.80 -1.91
CA ALA A 15 -14.28 -14.17 -0.93
C ALA A 15 -13.43 -13.07 -1.56
N GLU A 16 -13.50 -12.91 -2.87
CA GLU A 16 -12.68 -11.91 -3.58
C GLU A 16 -13.54 -10.74 -4.02
N THR A 17 -12.87 -9.63 -4.24
CA THR A 17 -13.49 -8.43 -4.78
C THR A 17 -12.98 -8.21 -6.19
N CYS A 18 -13.91 -7.92 -7.10
CA CYS A 18 -13.55 -7.68 -8.50
C CYS A 18 -13.24 -6.20 -8.70
N TYR A 19 -12.11 -5.93 -9.35
CA TYR A 19 -11.70 -4.57 -9.69
C TYR A 19 -11.44 -4.48 -11.19
N ASN A 20 -12.05 -3.48 -11.82
CA ASN A 20 -11.82 -3.24 -13.24
C ASN A 20 -10.51 -2.53 -13.46
N ILE A 21 -9.76 -2.98 -14.45
CA ILE A 21 -8.58 -2.26 -14.91
C ILE A 21 -8.72 -2.08 -16.42
N GLN A 22 -7.78 -1.35 -17.01
CA GLN A 22 -7.82 -1.12 -18.45
C GLN A 22 -7.74 -2.46 -19.18
N GLY A 23 -8.80 -2.80 -19.90
CA GLY A 23 -8.83 -3.99 -20.73
C GLY A 23 -9.09 -5.31 -20.02
N SER A 24 -9.30 -5.29 -18.70
CA SER A 24 -9.49 -6.53 -17.97
C SER A 24 -10.02 -6.26 -16.56
N PHE A 25 -9.79 -7.21 -15.67
CA PHE A 25 -10.18 -7.08 -14.29
C PHE A 25 -9.18 -7.85 -13.43
N ARG A 26 -9.28 -7.62 -12.11
CA ARG A 26 -8.47 -8.37 -11.14
C ARG A 26 -9.36 -8.81 -10.00
N CYS A 27 -9.08 -10.00 -9.48
CA CYS A 27 -9.76 -10.51 -8.29
C CYS A 27 -8.81 -10.34 -7.11
N LEU A 28 -9.20 -9.53 -6.14
CA LEU A 28 -8.35 -9.22 -5.01
C LEU A 28 -8.99 -9.69 -3.72
N SER A 29 -8.17 -10.20 -2.82
CA SER A 29 -8.63 -10.65 -1.51
C SER A 29 -7.89 -9.85 -0.44
N PHE A 30 -8.65 -9.18 0.41
CA PHE A 30 -8.08 -8.38 1.49
C PHE A 30 -8.38 -9.06 2.80
N GLU A 31 -7.54 -10.02 3.15
CA GLU A 31 -7.72 -10.77 4.39
C GLU A 31 -6.73 -10.32 5.43
N CYS A 32 -7.18 -10.25 6.67
CA CYS A 32 -6.31 -9.87 7.76
C CYS A 32 -5.52 -11.08 8.23
N PRO A 33 -4.24 -10.88 8.55
CA PRO A 33 -3.45 -11.97 9.13
C PRO A 33 -3.99 -12.36 10.50
N SER A 34 -3.51 -13.48 11.03
CA SER A 34 -3.85 -13.83 12.39
C SER A 34 -3.35 -12.74 13.33
N ASN A 35 -4.06 -12.56 14.43
CA ASN A 35 -3.81 -11.49 15.40
C ASN A 35 -4.19 -10.10 14.90
N TYR A 36 -4.96 -10.05 13.81
CA TYR A 36 -5.50 -8.79 13.30
C TYR A 36 -7.00 -8.93 13.14
N ARG A 37 -7.70 -7.83 13.33
CA ARG A 37 -9.14 -7.76 13.20
C ARG A 37 -9.49 -6.88 12.01
N LYS A 38 -10.40 -7.34 11.19
CA LYS A 38 -10.84 -6.56 10.04
C LYS A 38 -11.79 -5.46 10.52
N VAL A 39 -11.43 -4.21 10.30
CA VAL A 39 -12.24 -3.08 10.75
C VAL A 39 -12.93 -2.38 9.60
N SER A 40 -12.55 -2.67 8.37
CA SER A 40 -13.24 -2.20 7.18
C SER A 40 -12.84 -3.12 6.04
N ASP A 41 -13.41 -2.89 4.87
CA ASP A 41 -13.10 -3.74 3.72
C ASP A 41 -11.61 -3.76 3.39
N MET A 42 -10.90 -2.69 3.70
CA MET A 42 -9.51 -2.56 3.30
C MET A 42 -8.57 -2.26 4.46
N ARG A 43 -8.99 -2.56 5.69
CA ARG A 43 -8.16 -2.21 6.84
C ARG A 43 -8.22 -3.27 7.91
N CYS A 44 -7.05 -3.59 8.45
CA CYS A 44 -6.90 -4.53 9.57
C CYS A 44 -6.22 -3.80 10.71
N GLU A 45 -6.63 -4.10 11.94
CA GLU A 45 -5.98 -3.56 13.13
C GLU A 45 -5.52 -4.69 14.03
N ARG A 46 -4.35 -4.52 14.61
CA ARG A 46 -3.76 -5.55 15.45
C ARG A 46 -4.59 -5.72 16.72
N ILE A 47 -4.85 -6.97 17.09
CA ILE A 47 -5.58 -7.26 18.30
C ILE A 47 -4.69 -7.13 19.52
N GLY A 48 -3.47 -7.64 19.44
CA GLY A 48 -2.53 -7.55 20.54
C GLY A 48 -1.14 -7.96 20.09
N CYS A 49 -0.23 -8.02 21.02
CA CYS A 49 1.14 -8.44 20.71
C CYS A 49 1.68 -9.24 21.89
N PHE A 50 2.69 -10.06 21.60
CA PHE A 50 3.19 -11.00 22.59
C PHE A 50 4.16 -10.37 23.58
N SER A 51 4.84 -9.31 23.17
CA SER A 51 5.87 -8.70 23.99
C SER A 51 6.03 -7.24 23.56
N TYR A 52 6.82 -6.51 24.35
CA TYR A 52 7.12 -5.13 24.01
C TYR A 52 7.84 -5.04 22.67
N LEU A 53 8.79 -5.95 22.46
CA LEU A 53 9.53 -5.95 21.19
C LEU A 53 8.62 -6.29 20.02
N ASP A 54 7.71 -7.24 20.22
CA ASP A 54 6.75 -7.59 19.19
C ASP A 54 5.86 -6.40 18.85
N CYS A 55 5.45 -5.64 19.88
CA CYS A 55 4.65 -4.44 19.65
C CYS A 55 5.41 -3.40 18.83
N GLN A 56 6.72 -3.28 19.05
CA GLN A 56 7.51 -2.32 18.31
C GLN A 56 7.64 -2.68 16.83
N ASN A 57 7.72 -3.97 16.53
CA ASN A 57 8.08 -4.43 15.19
C ASN A 57 6.91 -4.90 14.35
N THR A 58 5.72 -5.01 14.93
CA THR A 58 4.55 -5.50 14.22
C THR A 58 3.64 -4.33 13.93
N PRO A 59 3.12 -4.19 12.70
CA PRO A 59 2.26 -3.04 12.40
C PRO A 59 1.02 -3.02 13.28
N VAL A 60 0.64 -1.84 13.75
CA VAL A 60 -0.63 -1.69 14.47
C VAL A 60 -1.80 -1.70 13.50
N ARG A 61 -1.54 -1.37 12.24
CA ARG A 61 -2.59 -1.27 11.23
C ARG A 61 -2.03 -1.67 9.88
N ILE A 62 -2.85 -2.41 9.13
CA ILE A 62 -2.56 -2.75 7.75
C ILE A 62 -3.68 -2.16 6.91
N THR A 63 -3.34 -1.37 5.91
CA THR A 63 -4.33 -0.81 5.01
C THR A 63 -3.99 -1.24 3.59
N TYR A 64 -5.02 -1.67 2.86
CA TYR A 64 -4.87 -2.11 1.48
C TYR A 64 -5.28 -0.99 0.55
N TYR A 65 -4.54 -0.84 -0.54
CA TYR A 65 -4.80 0.16 -1.57
C TYR A 65 -4.71 -0.49 -2.93
N GLN A 66 -5.35 0.15 -3.89
CA GLN A 66 -5.35 -0.34 -5.26
C GLN A 66 -5.24 0.86 -6.19
N LEU A 67 -4.24 0.83 -7.09
CA LEU A 67 -3.93 1.94 -7.98
C LEU A 67 -3.78 1.41 -9.40
N ASN A 68 -4.19 2.21 -10.38
CA ASN A 68 -4.07 1.88 -11.79
C ASN A 68 -3.29 2.97 -12.51
N PHE A 69 -2.33 2.56 -13.32
CA PHE A 69 -1.56 3.48 -14.15
C PHE A 69 -1.33 2.86 -15.52
N GLN A 70 -0.93 3.68 -16.46
CA GLN A 70 -0.60 3.19 -17.81
C GLN A 70 0.91 3.03 -17.95
N THR A 71 1.29 2.23 -18.95
CA THR A 71 2.72 2.07 -19.25
C THR A 71 3.33 3.37 -19.70
N ASN A 72 4.64 3.47 -19.57
CA ASN A 72 5.45 4.58 -20.11
C ASN A 72 5.21 5.90 -19.42
N ILE A 73 4.80 5.87 -18.16
CA ILE A 73 4.73 7.11 -17.37
C ILE A 73 6.13 7.72 -17.26
N VAL A 74 6.22 9.00 -17.47
CA VAL A 74 7.49 9.73 -17.35
C VAL A 74 7.95 9.69 -15.90
N VAL A 75 9.20 9.28 -15.68
CA VAL A 75 9.75 9.16 -14.34
C VAL A 75 10.68 10.33 -14.05
N PRO A 76 10.80 10.74 -12.79
CA PRO A 76 10.14 10.19 -11.62
C PRO A 76 8.69 10.60 -11.53
N ALA A 77 7.84 9.70 -11.07
CA ALA A 77 6.42 9.97 -10.96
C ALA A 77 5.93 9.60 -9.56
N HIS A 78 5.33 10.57 -8.89
CA HIS A 78 4.74 10.31 -7.58
C HIS A 78 3.48 9.47 -7.76
N ILE A 79 3.42 8.32 -7.11
CA ILE A 79 2.28 7.43 -7.31
C ILE A 79 1.45 7.26 -6.06
N PHE A 80 2.00 7.54 -4.89
CA PHE A 80 1.26 7.33 -3.65
C PHE A 80 1.83 8.18 -2.55
N ARG A 81 0.95 8.85 -1.80
CA ARG A 81 1.34 9.64 -0.64
C ARG A 81 0.86 8.91 0.60
N ILE A 82 1.74 8.76 1.59
CA ILE A 82 1.42 8.04 2.80
C ILE A 82 1.71 8.93 4.01
N GLY A 83 0.79 8.89 4.97
CA GLY A 83 0.94 9.64 6.21
C GLY A 83 0.15 8.98 7.31
N PRO A 84 0.25 9.50 8.52
CA PRO A 84 -0.50 8.93 9.63
C PRO A 84 -2.00 9.23 9.51
N SER A 85 -2.80 8.43 10.20
CA SER A 85 -4.22 8.72 10.24
C SER A 85 -4.46 10.01 11.02
N PRO A 86 -5.62 10.64 10.81
CA PRO A 86 -5.91 11.87 11.55
C PRO A 86 -5.85 11.71 13.07
N ALA A 87 -6.04 10.50 13.58
CA ALA A 87 -5.99 10.27 15.02
C ALA A 87 -4.61 10.59 15.59
N TYR A 88 -3.58 10.53 14.78
CA TYR A 88 -2.21 10.80 15.22
C TYR A 88 -1.70 12.16 14.77
N ALA A 89 -2.45 12.88 13.97
CA ALA A 89 -1.91 14.09 13.33
C ALA A 89 -1.65 15.22 14.32
N GLY A 90 -2.32 15.21 15.46
CA GLY A 90 -2.13 16.26 16.43
C GLY A 90 -1.00 16.02 17.41
N ASP A 91 -0.37 14.86 17.35
CA ASP A 91 0.72 14.52 18.27
C ASP A 91 2.06 14.91 17.67
N SER A 92 3.09 14.81 18.49
CA SER A 92 4.46 15.00 17.99
C SER A 92 4.92 13.73 17.31
N ILE A 93 4.45 13.52 16.11
CA ILE A 93 4.75 12.34 15.33
C ILE A 93 5.69 12.73 14.20
N VAL A 94 6.83 12.05 14.10
CA VAL A 94 7.83 12.35 13.10
C VAL A 94 8.28 11.06 12.44
N LEU A 95 8.37 11.11 11.14
CA LEU A 95 8.95 9.98 10.44
C LEU A 95 10.41 9.85 10.84
N UNK A 96 10.61 8.78 11.32
CA UNK A 96 11.98 8.55 11.77
C UNK A 96 12.94 8.69 10.66
N UNK A 97 13.92 9.21 10.98
CA UNK A 97 14.90 9.49 10.00
C UNK A 97 15.31 8.31 9.23
N UNK A 98 15.49 7.74 9.30
CA UNK A 98 15.92 6.67 8.56
C UNK A 98 14.87 5.70 8.12
N UNK A 99 14.57 5.23 8.52
CA UNK A 99 13.75 4.19 8.21
C UNK A 99 12.30 4.48 8.39
N UNK A 100 12.02 5.28 8.18
CA UNK A 100 10.83 5.57 8.42
C UNK A 100 9.94 5.22 7.40
N LEU A 101 10.36 5.12 6.29
CA LEU A 101 9.50 4.73 5.18
C LEU A 101 10.27 3.78 4.28
N THR A 102 9.82 2.55 4.22
CA THR A 102 10.58 1.50 3.56
C THR A 102 9.64 0.61 2.75
N ILE A 103 10.01 0.30 1.52
CA ILE A 103 9.31 -0.72 0.75
C ILE A 103 9.93 -2.05 1.12
N THR A 104 9.19 -2.86 1.87
CA THR A 104 9.76 -4.10 2.40
C THR A 104 9.53 -5.30 1.51
N GLN A 105 8.57 -5.22 0.59
CA GLN A 105 8.31 -6.32 -0.34
C GLN A 105 7.78 -5.78 -1.65
N GLY A 106 8.08 -6.48 -2.71
CA GLY A 106 7.48 -6.22 -4.01
C GLY A 106 8.31 -5.33 -4.92
N ASN A 107 9.47 -4.90 -4.47
CA ASN A 107 10.29 -3.96 -5.23
C ASN A 107 11.63 -4.57 -5.65
N GLU A 108 11.61 -5.86 -6.00
CA GLU A 108 12.86 -6.57 -6.31
C GLU A 108 13.57 -6.02 -7.54
N GLU A 109 12.82 -5.44 -8.47
CA GLU A 109 13.42 -4.88 -9.67
C GLU A 109 13.67 -3.38 -9.59
N SER A 110 13.47 -2.81 -8.40
CA SER A 110 13.79 -1.40 -8.13
C SER A 110 13.04 -0.41 -9.02
N TYR A 111 11.80 -0.72 -9.33
CA TYR A 111 10.96 0.23 -10.04
C TYR A 111 10.56 1.41 -9.17
N PHE A 112 10.48 1.20 -7.86
CA PHE A 112 9.92 2.19 -6.93
C PHE A 112 10.96 2.63 -5.93
N SER A 113 10.74 3.81 -5.37
CA SER A 113 11.55 4.30 -4.27
C SER A 113 10.68 5.17 -3.39
N THR A 114 11.23 5.58 -2.27
CA THR A 114 10.50 6.39 -1.32
C THR A 114 11.27 7.66 -1.01
N ARG A 115 10.53 8.68 -0.62
CA ARG A 115 11.12 9.94 -0.23
C ARG A 115 10.23 10.58 0.82
N ARG A 116 10.85 11.20 1.81
CA ARG A 116 10.09 11.93 2.81
C ARG A 116 9.73 13.31 2.26
N LEU A 117 8.45 13.65 2.34
CA LEU A 117 7.98 14.95 1.88
C LEU A 117 8.08 15.99 2.98
N ASN A 118 7.71 15.58 4.19
CA ASN A 118 7.85 16.43 5.38
C ASN A 118 7.87 15.49 6.60
N ALA A 119 7.74 16.05 7.78
CA ALA A 119 7.87 15.24 9.00
C ALA A 119 6.79 14.16 9.12
N TYR A 120 5.67 14.34 8.44
CA TYR A 120 4.53 13.43 8.59
C TYR A 120 4.16 12.67 7.35
N THR A 121 4.72 13.01 6.22
CA THR A 121 4.25 12.50 4.93
C THR A 121 5.40 12.00 4.10
N GLY A 122 5.22 10.83 3.52
CA GLY A 122 6.17 10.28 2.59
C GLY A 122 5.53 10.04 1.24
N ILE A 123 6.38 9.83 0.25
CA ILE A 123 5.97 9.58 -1.13
C ILE A 123 6.59 8.27 -1.60
N VAL A 124 5.78 7.47 -2.24
CA VAL A 124 6.27 6.35 -3.05
C VAL A 124 6.25 6.83 -4.49
N TYR A 125 7.38 6.74 -5.15
CA TYR A 125 7.45 7.21 -6.52
C TYR A 125 8.06 6.15 -7.42
N LEU A 126 7.69 6.25 -8.69
CA LEU A 126 8.22 5.37 -9.72
C LEU A 126 9.51 6.01 -10.23
N GLN A 127 10.62 5.30 -10.12
CA GLN A 127 11.90 5.82 -10.54
C GLN A 127 12.41 5.16 -11.83
N ARG A 128 11.76 4.10 -12.25
CA ARG A 128 12.13 3.35 -13.45
C ARG A 128 10.88 3.19 -14.29
N GLN A 129 10.96 3.53 -15.56
CA GLN A 129 9.80 3.50 -16.42
C GLN A 129 9.33 2.06 -16.65
N VAL A 130 8.02 1.83 -16.53
CA VAL A 130 7.43 0.52 -16.77
C VAL A 130 6.92 0.51 -18.20
N LYS A 131 7.56 -0.30 -19.04
CA LYS A 131 7.27 -0.30 -20.49
C LYS A 131 6.29 -1.36 -20.91
N GLU A 132 6.07 -2.37 -20.09
CA GLU A 132 5.15 -3.45 -20.38
C GLU A 132 4.11 -3.55 -19.27
N PRO A 133 2.90 -4.01 -19.60
CA PRO A 133 1.91 -4.22 -18.52
C PRO A 133 2.45 -5.12 -17.43
N LYS A 134 2.19 -4.73 -16.18
CA LYS A 134 2.75 -5.45 -15.06
C LYS A 134 1.95 -5.14 -13.81
N ASP A 135 1.78 -6.13 -12.96
CA ASP A 135 1.14 -5.97 -11.65
C ASP A 135 2.21 -5.96 -10.57
N PHE A 136 2.01 -5.11 -9.58
CA PHE A 136 2.88 -5.06 -8.40
C PHE A 136 2.02 -5.16 -7.14
N LEU A 137 2.59 -5.77 -6.12
CA LEU A 137 2.07 -5.66 -4.77
C LEU A 137 3.21 -5.20 -3.89
N LEU A 138 3.11 -3.97 -3.43
CA LEU A 138 4.15 -3.39 -2.58
C LEU A 138 3.70 -3.40 -1.13
N ASP A 139 4.62 -3.82 -0.25
CA ASP A 139 4.45 -3.62 1.18
C ASP A 139 5.29 -2.39 1.53
N VAL A 140 4.62 -1.34 1.99
CA VAL A 140 5.29 -0.11 2.37
C VAL A 140 5.09 0.10 3.86
N GLU A 141 6.19 0.09 4.59
CA GLU A 141 6.17 0.18 6.03
C GLU A 141 6.54 1.59 6.46
N MET A 142 5.74 2.17 7.34
CA MET A 142 6.00 3.49 7.88
C MET A 142 6.16 3.36 9.38
N LYS A 143 7.28 3.85 9.90
CA LYS A 143 7.54 3.86 11.34
C LYS A 143 7.47 5.29 11.82
N LEU A 144 6.61 5.52 12.78
CA LEU A 144 6.44 6.84 13.37
C LEU A 144 6.93 6.83 14.80
N TRP A 145 7.69 7.84 15.14
CA TRP A 145 8.14 8.03 16.51
C TRP A 145 7.09 8.82 17.26
N ARG A 146 6.64 8.25 18.36
CA ARG A 146 5.59 8.90 19.15
C ARG A 146 5.81 8.57 20.61
N GLN A 147 6.04 9.60 21.41
CA GLN A 147 6.16 9.47 22.85
C GLN A 147 7.16 8.39 23.27
N GLY A 148 8.32 8.42 22.63
CA GLY A 148 9.40 7.54 23.02
C GLY A 148 9.36 6.13 22.42
N THR A 149 8.40 5.84 21.59
CA THR A 149 8.32 4.54 20.94
C THR A 149 7.99 4.68 19.48
N TYR A 150 8.29 3.65 18.72
CA TYR A 150 7.89 3.57 17.31
C TYR A 150 6.54 2.90 17.20
N THR A 151 5.73 3.43 16.31
CA THR A 151 4.49 2.79 15.88
C THR A 151 4.63 2.49 14.41
N THR A 152 4.38 1.25 14.04
CA THR A 152 4.56 0.80 12.67
C THR A 152 3.21 0.67 11.98
N PHE A 153 3.13 1.21 10.77
CA PHE A 153 1.96 1.07 9.91
C PHE A 153 2.40 0.39 8.62
N LEU A 154 1.55 -0.45 8.08
CA LEU A 154 1.83 -1.14 6.84
C LEU A 154 0.77 -0.80 5.80
N ALA A 155 1.21 -0.34 4.64
CA ALA A 155 0.35 -0.16 3.48
C ALA A 155 0.68 -1.25 2.48
N LYS A 156 -0.32 -2.02 2.09
CA LYS A 156 -0.16 -3.02 1.02
C LYS A 156 -0.82 -2.44 -0.21
N ILE A 157 -0.04 -2.16 -1.23
CA ILE A 157 -0.49 -1.40 -2.37
C ILE A 157 -0.42 -2.26 -3.62
N TYR A 158 -1.61 -2.59 -4.15
CA TYR A 158 -1.71 -3.22 -5.46
C TYR A 158 -1.59 -2.15 -6.52
N ILE A 159 -0.67 -2.33 -7.44
CA ILE A 159 -0.45 -1.38 -8.54
C ILE A 159 -0.56 -2.14 -9.84
N PHE A 160 -1.51 -1.73 -10.68
CA PHE A 160 -1.74 -2.37 -11.96
C PHE A 160 -1.34 -1.41 -13.07
N ILE A 161 -0.31 -1.78 -13.81
CA ILE A 161 0.17 -1.00 -14.94
C ILE A 161 -0.35 -1.66 -16.20
N THR A 162 -1.16 -0.95 -16.95
CA THR A 162 -1.80 -1.49 -18.13
C THR A 162 -1.36 -0.75 -19.39
N ALA A 163 -1.59 -1.36 -20.53
CA ALA A 163 -1.16 -0.78 -21.78
C ALA A 163 -1.87 0.54 -22.05
N HIS A 164 -1.17 1.46 -22.70
CA HIS A 164 -1.75 2.75 -23.03
C HIS A 164 -2.92 2.54 -23.99
N ALA A 165 -4.03 3.21 -23.70
CA ALA A 165 -5.22 3.11 -24.56
C ALA A 165 -5.12 4.11 -25.69
N TYR A 166 -5.60 3.72 -26.88
CA TYR A 166 -5.62 4.59 -28.07
C TYR A 166 -7.04 4.95 -28.43
#